data_0233dd8774e8c635a6b13de9b1791e91
#
_entry.id   0233dd8774e8c635a6b13de9b1791e91
#
_cell.length_a   1.000
_cell.length_b   1.000
_cell.length_c   1.000
_cell.angle_alpha   90.00
_cell.angle_beta   90.00
_cell.angle_gamma   90.00
#
_symmetry.space_group_name_H-M   'P 1'
#
loop_
_entity.id
_entity.type
_entity.pdbx_description
1 polymer ?
#
loop_
_entity_poly.entity_id
_entity_poly.type
_entity_poly.pdbx_seq_one_letter_code
_entity_poly.pdbx_strand_id
1 'polypeptide(L)'
;RPYKSANGKMVYNEVLKREIPDGWEVGTFSSYIHQDKGGDWGKDTLVGNYTKKVTCIRGADFPSLQGYSCCNAPIRYILNKNSSKILSTGDLVVEISGGSPIQSTGRIGYVNQHTLARFDNDIITSNFCKALSLNNKNALYNFYLEWERLYKSGVFFNYEGKTTGIKNLLFDTFVESYKIVIPPQNIVDTFYANVSNMFEKIQRNAKENHYLELIRDFLLPLLMNGQVTVSTER
;
A
#
# COMPACT_ATOMS: atom_id res chain seq x y z
N ARG A 1 -21.46 15.40 3.48
CA ARG A 1 -20.26 15.18 4.32
C ARG A 1 -20.72 14.64 5.67
N PRO A 2 -20.34 13.41 6.07
CA PRO A 2 -20.94 12.75 7.25
C PRO A 2 -20.84 13.54 8.56
N TYR A 3 -19.68 14.16 8.84
CA TYR A 3 -19.49 14.93 10.06
C TYR A 3 -20.43 16.17 10.13
N LYS A 4 -20.53 16.90 9.01
CA LYS A 4 -21.38 18.09 8.91
C LYS A 4 -22.88 17.70 8.94
N SER A 5 -23.26 16.59 8.31
CA SER A 5 -24.63 16.08 8.33
C SER A 5 -25.08 15.53 9.68
N ALA A 6 -24.12 15.16 10.55
CA ALA A 6 -24.37 14.76 11.93
C ALA A 6 -24.32 15.95 12.93
N ASN A 7 -24.49 17.18 12.46
CA ASN A 7 -24.40 18.43 13.23
C ASN A 7 -23.05 18.67 13.91
N GLY A 8 -21.97 18.10 13.38
CA GLY A 8 -20.62 18.39 13.85
C GLY A 8 -20.27 19.84 13.57
N LYS A 9 -19.73 20.52 14.59
CA LYS A 9 -19.32 21.92 14.49
C LYS A 9 -18.10 22.03 13.54
N MET A 10 -18.19 22.94 12.58
CA MET A 10 -17.12 23.25 11.62
C MET A 10 -16.54 24.61 11.92
N VAL A 11 -15.22 24.76 11.75
CA VAL A 11 -14.49 26.03 11.89
C VAL A 11 -13.69 26.30 10.62
N TYR A 12 -13.64 27.57 10.21
CA TYR A 12 -12.83 27.96 9.07
C TYR A 12 -11.34 27.92 9.43
N ASN A 13 -10.54 27.30 8.56
CA ASN A 13 -9.09 27.22 8.74
C ASN A 13 -8.39 28.07 7.68
N GLU A 14 -7.62 29.06 8.13
CA GLU A 14 -6.93 30.01 7.26
C GLU A 14 -5.81 29.38 6.42
N VAL A 15 -5.17 28.31 6.91
CA VAL A 15 -4.07 27.63 6.20
C VAL A 15 -4.63 26.83 5.03
N LEU A 16 -5.72 26.08 5.27
CA LEU A 16 -6.35 25.22 4.26
C LEU A 16 -7.39 25.96 3.41
N LYS A 17 -7.72 27.21 3.74
CA LYS A 17 -8.77 28.02 3.09
C LYS A 17 -10.11 27.29 2.96
N ARG A 18 -10.47 26.51 3.98
CA ARG A 18 -11.73 25.73 4.04
C ARG A 18 -12.16 25.46 5.47
N GLU A 19 -13.42 25.06 5.63
CA GLU A 19 -13.92 24.55 6.90
C GLU A 19 -13.32 23.17 7.22
N ILE A 20 -12.91 22.98 8.47
CA ILE A 20 -12.51 21.72 9.07
C ILE A 20 -13.34 21.44 10.32
N PRO A 21 -13.47 20.20 10.81
CA PRO A 21 -14.13 19.91 12.08
C PRO A 21 -13.49 20.66 13.25
N ASP A 22 -14.30 21.15 14.16
CA ASP A 22 -13.82 21.79 15.39
C ASP A 22 -12.99 20.81 16.23
N GLY A 23 -11.86 21.26 16.74
CA GLY A 23 -10.91 20.43 17.50
C GLY A 23 -9.99 19.54 16.64
N TRP A 24 -10.06 19.63 15.29
CA TRP A 24 -9.10 18.98 14.42
C TRP A 24 -7.95 19.94 14.09
N GLU A 25 -6.75 19.40 13.94
CA GLU A 25 -5.54 20.15 13.67
C GLU A 25 -5.16 20.16 12.20
N VAL A 26 -4.28 21.07 11.81
CA VAL A 26 -3.64 21.09 10.49
C VAL A 26 -2.17 20.75 10.67
N GLY A 27 -1.74 19.72 9.98
CA GLY A 27 -0.36 19.25 9.99
C GLY A 27 0.10 18.79 8.62
N THR A 28 1.06 17.89 8.61
CA THR A 28 1.64 17.28 7.40
C THR A 28 1.76 15.78 7.57
N PHE A 29 2.00 15.06 6.47
CA PHE A 29 2.18 13.59 6.54
C PHE A 29 3.42 13.21 7.37
N SER A 30 4.45 14.05 7.42
CA SER A 30 5.66 13.78 8.20
C SER A 30 5.37 13.58 9.69
N SER A 31 4.30 14.20 10.24
CA SER A 31 3.92 14.02 11.64
C SER A 31 3.44 12.60 11.98
N TYR A 32 3.00 11.82 10.99
CA TYR A 32 2.61 10.42 11.16
C TYR A 32 3.77 9.45 11.02
N ILE A 33 4.83 9.83 10.28
CA ILE A 33 5.90 8.91 9.88
C ILE A 33 6.92 8.78 11.02
N HIS A 34 7.17 7.55 11.46
CA HIS A 34 8.23 7.21 12.40
C HIS A 34 9.56 7.02 11.67
N GLN A 35 9.54 6.21 10.62
CA GLN A 35 10.70 5.84 9.85
C GLN A 35 10.30 5.48 8.42
N ASP A 36 11.18 5.77 7.48
CA ASP A 36 11.08 5.27 6.12
C ASP A 36 12.25 4.32 5.79
N LYS A 37 11.99 3.38 4.90
CA LYS A 37 12.96 2.37 4.45
C LYS A 37 12.99 2.36 2.92
N GLY A 38 14.15 2.59 2.33
CA GLY A 38 14.33 2.37 0.89
C GLY A 38 14.27 0.89 0.53
N GLY A 39 13.87 0.58 -0.70
CA GLY A 39 13.82 -0.79 -1.19
C GLY A 39 15.19 -1.41 -1.47
N ASP A 40 15.17 -2.67 -1.89
CA ASP A 40 16.35 -3.40 -2.39
C ASP A 40 15.91 -4.36 -3.51
N TRP A 41 16.46 -4.18 -4.69
CA TRP A 41 16.15 -5.06 -5.82
C TRP A 41 16.83 -6.42 -5.72
N GLY A 42 17.95 -6.53 -5.02
CA GLY A 42 18.70 -7.78 -4.86
C GLY A 42 19.20 -8.40 -6.17
N LYS A 43 19.30 -9.73 -6.17
CA LYS A 43 19.73 -10.55 -7.32
C LYS A 43 18.62 -11.54 -7.72
N ASP A 44 18.64 -12.01 -8.99
CA ASP A 44 17.67 -12.99 -9.49
C ASP A 44 17.91 -14.38 -8.93
N THR A 45 19.16 -14.71 -8.60
CA THR A 45 19.59 -16.02 -8.12
C THR A 45 20.41 -15.89 -6.85
N LEU A 46 20.47 -16.98 -6.11
CA LEU A 46 21.34 -17.12 -4.95
C LEU A 46 22.81 -17.05 -5.42
N VAL A 47 23.52 -15.98 -5.06
CA VAL A 47 24.92 -15.74 -5.47
C VAL A 47 25.69 -15.01 -4.37
N GLY A 48 26.86 -15.55 -3.99
CA GLY A 48 27.72 -14.98 -2.95
C GLY A 48 26.93 -14.75 -1.64
N ASN A 49 26.96 -13.55 -1.13
CA ASN A 49 26.30 -13.17 0.13
C ASN A 49 24.80 -12.84 -0.02
N TYR A 50 24.25 -12.93 -1.23
CA TYR A 50 22.83 -12.73 -1.51
C TYR A 50 22.06 -14.02 -1.24
N THR A 51 21.77 -14.30 0.03
CA THR A 51 21.23 -15.60 0.49
C THR A 51 19.79 -15.52 1.01
N LYS A 52 19.32 -14.34 1.42
CA LYS A 52 17.98 -14.16 1.94
C LYS A 52 16.97 -14.06 0.80
N LYS A 53 16.11 -15.10 0.65
CA LYS A 53 15.05 -15.16 -0.35
C LYS A 53 13.87 -14.27 0.08
N VAL A 54 13.36 -13.44 -0.82
CA VAL A 54 12.28 -12.50 -0.59
C VAL A 54 11.40 -12.35 -1.82
N THR A 55 10.15 -11.90 -1.63
CA THR A 55 9.28 -11.42 -2.70
C THR A 55 9.43 -9.90 -2.80
N CYS A 56 9.76 -9.38 -4.00
CA CYS A 56 10.10 -7.97 -4.19
C CYS A 56 8.95 -7.21 -4.88
N ILE A 57 8.25 -6.37 -4.13
CA ILE A 57 7.12 -5.55 -4.60
C ILE A 57 7.64 -4.38 -5.45
N ARG A 58 7.08 -4.26 -6.65
CA ARG A 58 7.35 -3.17 -7.61
C ARG A 58 6.13 -2.27 -7.73
N GLY A 59 6.27 -1.15 -8.43
CA GLY A 59 5.15 -0.29 -8.79
C GLY A 59 4.00 -1.04 -9.52
N ALA A 60 4.32 -2.01 -10.38
CA ALA A 60 3.33 -2.83 -11.07
C ALA A 60 2.52 -3.75 -10.14
N ASP A 61 3.04 -4.06 -8.96
CA ASP A 61 2.43 -5.03 -8.03
C ASP A 61 1.48 -4.36 -6.99
N PHE A 62 1.29 -3.02 -7.05
CA PHE A 62 0.41 -2.29 -6.13
C PHE A 62 -1.05 -2.76 -6.16
N PRO A 63 -1.68 -3.03 -7.32
CA PRO A 63 -3.04 -3.58 -7.33
C PRO A 63 -3.13 -4.90 -6.56
N SER A 64 -2.10 -5.74 -6.67
CA SER A 64 -2.01 -6.98 -5.91
C SER A 64 -1.79 -6.72 -4.42
N LEU A 65 -0.90 -5.82 -4.05
CA LEU A 65 -0.66 -5.47 -2.64
C LEU A 65 -1.94 -4.95 -1.97
N GLN A 66 -2.74 -4.20 -2.70
CA GLN A 66 -4.06 -3.70 -2.26
C GLN A 66 -5.15 -4.77 -2.23
N GLY A 67 -4.91 -5.97 -2.78
CA GLY A 67 -5.88 -7.08 -2.81
C GLY A 67 -6.79 -7.12 -4.04
N TYR A 68 -6.50 -6.35 -5.10
CA TYR A 68 -7.34 -6.26 -6.30
C TYR A 68 -6.95 -7.26 -7.41
N SER A 69 -5.78 -7.88 -7.32
CA SER A 69 -5.30 -8.87 -8.31
C SER A 69 -4.36 -9.87 -7.66
N CYS A 70 -4.04 -10.94 -8.41
CA CYS A 70 -2.97 -11.86 -8.05
C CYS A 70 -1.61 -11.18 -8.09
N CYS A 71 -0.70 -11.63 -7.26
CA CYS A 71 0.64 -11.07 -7.17
C CYS A 71 1.62 -11.83 -8.08
N ASN A 72 2.25 -11.09 -8.99
CA ASN A 72 3.31 -11.57 -9.87
C ASN A 72 4.67 -10.94 -9.52
N ALA A 73 4.83 -10.49 -8.28
CA ALA A 73 6.08 -9.91 -7.81
C ALA A 73 7.22 -10.95 -7.86
N PRO A 74 8.39 -10.59 -8.39
CA PRO A 74 9.49 -11.54 -8.55
C PRO A 74 10.09 -11.95 -7.21
N ILE A 75 10.58 -13.19 -7.21
CA ILE A 75 11.46 -13.68 -6.14
C ILE A 75 12.86 -13.09 -6.36
N ARG A 76 13.44 -12.57 -5.28
CA ARG A 76 14.79 -11.98 -5.27
C ARG A 76 15.58 -12.51 -4.11
N TYR A 77 16.89 -12.33 -4.18
CA TYR A 77 17.82 -12.65 -3.10
C TYR A 77 18.53 -11.39 -2.64
N ILE A 78 18.44 -11.09 -1.36
CA ILE A 78 19.05 -9.90 -0.76
C ILE A 78 20.18 -10.29 0.21
N LEU A 79 20.99 -9.31 0.56
CA LEU A 79 21.99 -9.47 1.61
C LEU A 79 21.31 -9.57 2.98
N ASN A 80 21.78 -10.44 3.86
CA ASN A 80 21.22 -10.55 5.22
C ASN A 80 21.21 -9.23 6.01
N LYS A 81 22.20 -8.37 5.80
CA LYS A 81 22.24 -7.02 6.41
C LYS A 81 21.06 -6.12 6.01
N ASN A 82 20.41 -6.40 4.88
CA ASN A 82 19.25 -5.67 4.37
C ASN A 82 17.92 -6.24 4.89
N SER A 83 17.94 -7.22 5.82
CA SER A 83 16.72 -7.77 6.44
C SER A 83 15.90 -6.72 7.20
N SER A 84 16.52 -5.62 7.63
CA SER A 84 15.80 -4.47 8.23
C SER A 84 14.82 -3.78 7.28
N LYS A 85 14.96 -4.00 5.96
CA LYS A 85 14.07 -3.48 4.92
C LYS A 85 12.84 -4.36 4.67
N ILE A 86 12.77 -5.55 5.27
CA ILE A 86 11.61 -6.44 5.17
C ILE A 86 10.38 -5.74 5.74
N LEU A 87 9.26 -5.87 5.03
CA LEU A 87 7.99 -5.27 5.41
C LEU A 87 7.40 -5.98 6.63
N SER A 88 6.78 -5.19 7.48
CA SER A 88 6.10 -5.63 8.69
C SER A 88 4.65 -5.18 8.71
N THR A 89 3.84 -5.83 9.54
CA THR A 89 2.46 -5.39 9.80
C THR A 89 2.44 -3.94 10.32
N GLY A 90 1.65 -3.10 9.66
CA GLY A 90 1.55 -1.67 9.96
C GLY A 90 2.41 -0.80 9.04
N ASP A 91 3.22 -1.39 8.14
CA ASP A 91 3.94 -0.61 7.14
C ASP A 91 2.99 -0.17 6.00
N LEU A 92 3.30 0.99 5.44
CA LEU A 92 2.76 1.48 4.17
C LEU A 92 3.86 1.38 3.11
N VAL A 93 3.47 1.15 1.87
CA VAL A 93 4.40 1.12 0.72
C VAL A 93 3.99 2.21 -0.25
N VAL A 94 4.93 3.08 -0.61
CA VAL A 94 4.72 4.19 -1.55
C VAL A 94 5.63 4.04 -2.76
N GLU A 95 5.07 4.20 -3.95
CA GLU A 95 5.85 4.28 -5.19
C GLU A 95 6.50 5.65 -5.29
N ILE A 96 7.82 5.68 -5.32
CA ILE A 96 8.60 6.93 -5.42
C ILE A 96 9.18 7.17 -6.81
N SER A 97 9.16 6.16 -7.69
CA SER A 97 9.65 6.28 -9.07
C SER A 97 8.82 5.44 -10.02
N GLY A 98 8.56 5.94 -11.21
CA GLY A 98 7.81 5.25 -12.26
C GLY A 98 8.03 5.84 -13.63
N GLY A 99 7.78 5.05 -14.69
CA GLY A 99 7.99 5.45 -16.09
C GLY A 99 6.70 5.75 -16.87
N SER A 100 5.51 5.65 -16.27
CA SER A 100 4.25 5.89 -16.98
C SER A 100 4.08 7.38 -17.32
N PRO A 101 3.83 7.74 -18.59
CA PRO A 101 3.58 9.13 -18.96
C PRO A 101 2.22 9.65 -18.49
N ILE A 102 1.23 8.75 -18.33
CA ILE A 102 -0.17 9.11 -18.04
C ILE A 102 -0.56 8.91 -16.57
N GLN A 103 0.27 8.23 -15.79
CA GLN A 103 0.01 7.92 -14.39
C GLN A 103 1.05 8.61 -13.51
N SER A 104 0.62 9.31 -12.46
CA SER A 104 1.57 9.89 -11.51
C SER A 104 2.27 8.81 -10.69
N THR A 105 3.44 9.13 -10.17
CA THR A 105 4.06 8.43 -9.05
C THR A 105 3.26 8.68 -7.76
N GLY A 106 3.53 7.94 -6.71
CA GLY A 106 2.85 8.12 -5.43
C GLY A 106 1.72 7.15 -5.15
N ARG A 107 1.58 6.05 -5.92
CA ARG A 107 0.68 4.96 -5.52
C ARG A 107 1.06 4.45 -4.15
N ILE A 108 0.06 4.05 -3.36
CA ILE A 108 0.26 3.57 -1.99
C ILE A 108 -0.41 2.20 -1.79
N GLY A 109 0.21 1.38 -0.96
CA GLY A 109 -0.37 0.13 -0.45
C GLY A 109 -0.17 0.04 1.05
N TYR A 110 -0.95 -0.80 1.70
CA TYR A 110 -0.83 -1.09 3.13
C TYR A 110 -0.44 -2.53 3.37
N VAL A 111 0.23 -2.78 4.49
CA VAL A 111 0.66 -4.11 4.91
C VAL A 111 0.02 -4.43 6.26
N ASN A 112 -0.94 -5.36 6.26
CA ASN A 112 -1.47 -5.96 7.48
C ASN A 112 -1.03 -7.43 7.58
N GLN A 113 -1.36 -8.13 8.67
CA GLN A 113 -1.00 -9.54 8.86
C GLN A 113 -1.50 -10.44 7.72
N HIS A 114 -2.70 -10.17 7.17
CA HIS A 114 -3.26 -10.96 6.07
C HIS A 114 -2.61 -10.63 4.73
N THR A 115 -2.07 -9.41 4.56
CA THR A 115 -1.21 -9.09 3.41
C THR A 115 0.03 -9.98 3.43
N LEU A 116 0.74 -10.04 4.57
CA LEU A 116 1.94 -10.89 4.70
C LEU A 116 1.63 -12.37 4.49
N ALA A 117 0.49 -12.86 5.01
CA ALA A 117 0.06 -14.24 4.89
C ALA A 117 -0.30 -14.70 3.46
N ARG A 118 -0.30 -13.81 2.48
CA ARG A 118 -0.51 -14.13 1.05
C ARG A 118 0.77 -14.57 0.34
N PHE A 119 1.92 -14.37 0.96
CA PHE A 119 3.23 -14.62 0.36
C PHE A 119 3.97 -15.73 1.11
N ASP A 120 4.65 -16.60 0.36
CA ASP A 120 5.42 -17.69 0.93
C ASP A 120 6.78 -17.23 1.49
N ASN A 121 7.24 -16.04 1.07
CA ASN A 121 8.49 -15.46 1.51
C ASN A 121 8.27 -14.09 2.16
N ASP A 122 9.24 -13.65 2.95
CA ASP A 122 9.28 -12.28 3.41
C ASP A 122 9.17 -11.29 2.23
N ILE A 123 8.51 -10.16 2.45
CA ILE A 123 8.27 -9.16 1.43
C ILE A 123 9.21 -7.99 1.60
N ILE A 124 9.76 -7.51 0.49
CA ILE A 124 10.55 -6.28 0.41
C ILE A 124 10.04 -5.40 -0.72
N THR A 125 10.38 -4.13 -0.73
CA THR A 125 10.10 -3.25 -1.87
C THR A 125 11.28 -3.16 -2.81
N SER A 126 11.02 -2.90 -4.09
CA SER A 126 12.06 -2.52 -5.06
C SER A 126 12.59 -1.11 -4.76
N ASN A 127 13.70 -0.73 -5.39
CA ASN A 127 14.30 0.61 -5.25
C ASN A 127 13.38 1.75 -5.75
N PHE A 128 12.31 1.43 -6.48
CA PHE A 128 11.30 2.39 -6.94
C PHE A 128 10.16 2.59 -5.94
N CYS A 129 10.23 1.92 -4.79
CA CYS A 129 9.26 2.04 -3.73
C CYS A 129 9.96 2.30 -2.39
N LYS A 130 9.26 2.93 -1.48
CA LYS A 130 9.69 3.23 -0.12
C LYS A 130 8.66 2.65 0.85
N ALA A 131 9.11 2.00 1.91
CA ALA A 131 8.25 1.55 2.99
C ALA A 131 8.26 2.58 4.12
N LEU A 132 7.09 2.82 4.72
CA LEU A 132 6.90 3.77 5.81
C LEU A 132 6.35 3.03 7.03
N SER A 133 6.95 3.23 8.19
CA SER A 133 6.35 2.87 9.47
C SER A 133 5.81 4.11 10.17
N LEU A 134 4.70 3.98 10.89
CA LEU A 134 4.01 5.09 11.52
C LEU A 134 4.29 5.15 13.02
N ASN A 135 4.28 6.38 13.59
CA ASN A 135 4.35 6.62 15.02
C ASN A 135 3.21 5.93 15.79
N ASN A 136 2.02 5.93 15.17
CA ASN A 136 0.85 5.24 15.68
C ASN A 136 0.29 4.28 14.62
N LYS A 137 0.31 2.99 14.90
CA LYS A 137 -0.19 1.94 13.98
C LYS A 137 -1.69 2.06 13.68
N ASN A 138 -2.48 2.62 14.59
CA ASN A 138 -3.91 2.85 14.35
C ASN A 138 -4.17 3.93 13.29
N ALA A 139 -3.18 4.77 12.96
CA ALA A 139 -3.28 5.72 11.87
C ALA A 139 -3.11 5.10 10.47
N LEU A 140 -2.80 3.80 10.36
CA LEU A 140 -2.51 3.11 9.10
C LEU A 140 -3.54 3.40 8.01
N TYR A 141 -4.81 3.12 8.29
CA TYR A 141 -5.87 3.27 7.29
C TYR A 141 -6.30 4.72 7.09
N ASN A 142 -6.17 5.58 8.12
CA ASN A 142 -6.39 7.01 7.98
C ASN A 142 -5.36 7.64 7.02
N PHE A 143 -4.08 7.35 7.24
CA PHE A 143 -3.00 7.78 6.34
C PHE A 143 -3.20 7.24 4.93
N TYR A 144 -3.42 5.91 4.80
CA TYR A 144 -3.62 5.23 3.51
C TYR A 144 -4.74 5.87 2.69
N LEU A 145 -5.92 6.06 3.28
CA LEU A 145 -7.08 6.59 2.57
C LEU A 145 -6.94 8.07 2.21
N GLU A 146 -6.32 8.90 3.08
CA GLU A 146 -6.07 10.30 2.75
C GLU A 146 -5.05 10.42 1.61
N TRP A 147 -3.99 9.61 1.64
CA TRP A 147 -3.01 9.55 0.55
C TRP A 147 -3.65 9.09 -0.76
N GLU A 148 -4.44 8.01 -0.74
CA GLU A 148 -5.21 7.51 -1.90
C GLU A 148 -6.15 8.58 -2.47
N ARG A 149 -6.82 9.35 -1.60
CA ARG A 149 -7.68 10.46 -2.02
C ARG A 149 -6.89 11.51 -2.79
N LEU A 150 -5.71 11.88 -2.30
CA LEU A 150 -4.83 12.86 -2.95
C LEU A 150 -4.27 12.32 -4.27
N TYR A 151 -3.91 11.04 -4.30
CA TYR A 151 -3.47 10.37 -5.51
C TYR A 151 -4.54 10.42 -6.60
N LYS A 152 -5.77 10.04 -6.27
CA LYS A 152 -6.92 10.05 -7.18
C LYS A 152 -7.32 11.45 -7.64
N SER A 153 -7.06 12.47 -6.82
CA SER A 153 -7.30 13.88 -7.19
C SER A 153 -6.15 14.51 -8.01
N GLY A 154 -5.11 13.75 -8.34
CA GLY A 154 -4.01 14.20 -9.21
C GLY A 154 -3.00 15.13 -8.53
N VAL A 155 -3.02 15.26 -7.20
CA VAL A 155 -2.11 16.16 -6.45
C VAL A 155 -0.64 15.81 -6.71
N PHE A 156 -0.32 14.53 -6.84
CA PHE A 156 1.07 14.08 -6.99
C PHE A 156 1.73 14.50 -8.30
N PHE A 157 0.98 14.82 -9.36
CA PHE A 157 1.55 15.38 -10.58
C PHE A 157 2.33 16.68 -10.33
N ASN A 158 1.96 17.44 -9.31
CA ASN A 158 2.64 18.69 -8.93
C ASN A 158 3.92 18.45 -8.11
N TYR A 159 4.15 17.22 -7.67
CA TYR A 159 5.29 16.81 -6.85
C TYR A 159 6.21 15.82 -7.58
N GLU A 160 6.16 15.79 -8.90
CA GLU A 160 7.04 14.97 -9.73
C GLU A 160 8.26 15.75 -10.20
N GLY A 161 9.46 15.23 -9.89
CA GLY A 161 10.70 15.61 -10.53
C GLY A 161 10.84 14.87 -11.86
N LYS A 162 11.13 15.61 -12.93
CA LYS A 162 11.36 15.02 -14.26
C LYS A 162 12.85 14.74 -14.46
N THR A 163 13.21 13.48 -14.58
CA THR A 163 14.48 13.02 -15.15
C THR A 163 14.20 12.30 -16.48
N THR A 164 15.19 12.11 -17.32
CA THR A 164 15.02 11.53 -18.66
C THR A 164 14.35 10.15 -18.60
N GLY A 165 13.05 10.10 -18.90
CA GLY A 165 12.26 8.87 -19.01
C GLY A 165 11.75 8.26 -17.69
N ILE A 166 12.18 8.75 -16.52
CA ILE A 166 11.71 8.29 -15.22
C ILE A 166 11.21 9.50 -14.43
N LYS A 167 10.00 9.36 -13.87
CA LYS A 167 9.44 10.34 -12.94
C LYS A 167 9.80 9.92 -11.52
N ASN A 168 10.18 10.88 -10.70
CA ASN A 168 10.46 10.66 -9.27
C ASN A 168 9.54 11.54 -8.44
N LEU A 169 8.89 10.94 -7.46
CA LEU A 169 8.14 11.67 -6.46
C LEU A 169 9.12 12.46 -5.58
N LEU A 170 8.88 13.75 -5.44
CA LEU A 170 9.56 14.61 -4.46
C LEU A 170 8.97 14.27 -3.07
N PHE A 171 9.23 13.04 -2.61
CA PHE A 171 8.59 12.44 -1.44
C PHE A 171 8.78 13.29 -0.19
N ASP A 172 10.03 13.62 0.15
CA ASP A 172 10.35 14.36 1.38
C ASP A 172 9.70 15.76 1.34
N THR A 173 9.80 16.45 0.19
CA THR A 173 9.15 17.75 0.00
C THR A 173 7.62 17.64 0.18
N PHE A 174 7.00 16.59 -0.36
CA PHE A 174 5.55 16.39 -0.24
C PHE A 174 5.13 16.15 1.21
N VAL A 175 5.76 15.19 1.90
CA VAL A 175 5.36 14.81 3.27
C VAL A 175 5.60 15.92 4.29
N GLU A 176 6.57 16.81 4.05
CA GLU A 176 6.89 17.94 4.92
C GLU A 176 6.06 19.19 4.64
N SER A 177 5.70 19.43 3.37
CA SER A 177 5.06 20.70 2.98
C SER A 177 3.55 20.60 2.82
N TYR A 178 3.02 19.45 2.31
CA TYR A 178 1.60 19.34 2.00
C TYR A 178 0.74 19.30 3.26
N LYS A 179 -0.15 20.28 3.39
CA LYS A 179 -1.01 20.44 4.58
C LYS A 179 -2.23 19.54 4.48
N ILE A 180 -2.47 18.79 5.54
CA ILE A 180 -3.61 17.89 5.72
C ILE A 180 -4.33 18.19 7.04
N VAL A 181 -5.55 17.72 7.14
CA VAL A 181 -6.30 17.76 8.41
C VAL A 181 -5.97 16.50 9.21
N ILE A 182 -5.59 16.70 10.46
CA ILE A 182 -5.24 15.63 11.39
C ILE A 182 -6.38 15.48 12.41
N PRO A 183 -7.09 14.32 12.41
CA PRO A 183 -8.12 14.08 13.41
C PRO A 183 -7.51 13.82 14.79
N PRO A 184 -8.24 14.11 15.87
CA PRO A 184 -7.87 13.73 17.23
C PRO A 184 -7.66 12.21 17.38
N GLN A 185 -6.76 11.81 18.28
CA GLN A 185 -6.34 10.43 18.43
C GLN A 185 -7.51 9.45 18.67
N ASN A 186 -8.49 9.83 19.50
CA ASN A 186 -9.67 9.01 19.76
C ASN A 186 -10.51 8.73 18.50
N ILE A 187 -10.54 9.67 17.56
CA ILE A 187 -11.22 9.49 16.26
C ILE A 187 -10.42 8.53 15.38
N VAL A 188 -9.09 8.66 15.34
CA VAL A 188 -8.21 7.75 14.62
C VAL A 188 -8.37 6.32 15.12
N ASP A 189 -8.37 6.11 16.46
CA ASP A 189 -8.52 4.80 17.07
C ASP A 189 -9.89 4.18 16.80
N THR A 190 -10.96 4.97 16.92
CA THR A 190 -12.32 4.55 16.59
C THR A 190 -12.46 4.18 15.12
N PHE A 191 -11.87 4.98 14.23
CA PHE A 191 -11.87 4.70 12.80
C PHE A 191 -11.14 3.39 12.51
N TYR A 192 -9.93 3.22 13.04
CA TYR A 192 -9.16 1.98 12.90
C TYR A 192 -9.95 0.74 13.36
N ALA A 193 -10.56 0.80 14.54
CA ALA A 193 -11.35 -0.31 15.08
C ALA A 193 -12.53 -0.68 14.15
N ASN A 194 -13.16 0.29 13.53
CA ASN A 194 -14.30 0.06 12.63
C ASN A 194 -13.90 -0.49 11.26
N VAL A 195 -12.72 -0.11 10.72
CA VAL A 195 -12.37 -0.45 9.33
C VAL A 195 -11.34 -1.58 9.22
N SER A 196 -10.55 -1.89 10.26
CA SER A 196 -9.47 -2.89 10.21
C SER A 196 -9.97 -4.24 9.72
N ASN A 197 -11.09 -4.73 10.24
CA ASN A 197 -11.68 -6.00 9.80
C ASN A 197 -12.10 -6.01 8.32
N MET A 198 -12.48 -4.86 7.75
CA MET A 198 -12.83 -4.76 6.34
C MET A 198 -11.56 -4.90 5.47
N PHE A 199 -10.48 -4.20 5.83
CA PHE A 199 -9.20 -4.31 5.13
C PHE A 199 -8.56 -5.69 5.27
N GLU A 200 -8.70 -6.33 6.42
CA GLU A 200 -8.28 -7.71 6.62
C GLU A 200 -9.08 -8.69 5.76
N LYS A 201 -10.41 -8.48 5.66
CA LYS A 201 -11.27 -9.30 4.81
C LYS A 201 -10.89 -9.16 3.33
N ILE A 202 -10.55 -7.95 2.85
CA ILE A 202 -10.04 -7.75 1.48
C ILE A 202 -8.82 -8.64 1.24
N GLN A 203 -7.86 -8.66 2.13
CA GLN A 203 -6.63 -9.45 1.96
C GLN A 203 -6.89 -10.98 2.06
N ARG A 204 -7.82 -11.41 2.92
CA ARG A 204 -8.24 -12.82 2.99
C ARG A 204 -8.93 -13.25 1.69
N ASN A 205 -9.87 -12.45 1.20
CA ASN A 205 -10.53 -12.73 -0.07
C ASN A 205 -9.55 -12.77 -1.24
N ALA A 206 -8.54 -11.87 -1.26
CA ALA A 206 -7.51 -11.89 -2.28
C ALA A 206 -6.66 -13.18 -2.25
N LYS A 207 -6.39 -13.72 -1.06
CA LYS A 207 -5.74 -15.03 -0.90
C LYS A 207 -6.60 -16.16 -1.42
N GLU A 208 -7.88 -16.17 -1.06
CA GLU A 208 -8.85 -17.17 -1.51
C GLU A 208 -9.03 -17.14 -3.02
N ASN A 209 -9.20 -15.95 -3.61
CA ASN A 209 -9.30 -15.78 -5.05
C ASN A 209 -8.08 -16.35 -5.79
N HIS A 210 -6.89 -16.16 -5.25
CA HIS A 210 -5.68 -16.74 -5.82
C HIS A 210 -5.74 -18.28 -5.86
N TYR A 211 -6.17 -18.93 -4.78
CA TYR A 211 -6.34 -20.38 -4.76
C TYR A 211 -7.43 -20.86 -5.73
N LEU A 212 -8.55 -20.14 -5.81
CA LEU A 212 -9.62 -20.46 -6.76
C LEU A 212 -9.15 -20.34 -8.21
N GLU A 213 -8.32 -19.35 -8.52
CA GLU A 213 -7.69 -19.22 -9.85
C GLU A 213 -6.77 -20.40 -10.16
N LEU A 214 -5.93 -20.82 -9.22
CA LEU A 214 -5.06 -22.00 -9.39
C LEU A 214 -5.89 -23.28 -9.62
N ILE A 215 -6.96 -23.49 -8.85
CA ILE A 215 -7.87 -24.64 -9.00
C ILE A 215 -8.55 -24.60 -10.37
N ARG A 216 -9.08 -23.44 -10.77
CA ARG A 216 -9.70 -23.28 -12.10
C ARG A 216 -8.72 -23.63 -13.22
N ASP A 217 -7.52 -23.07 -13.16
CA ASP A 217 -6.51 -23.26 -14.21
C ASP A 217 -5.99 -24.71 -14.26
N PHE A 218 -6.01 -25.41 -13.14
CA PHE A 218 -5.71 -26.84 -13.07
C PHE A 218 -6.86 -27.68 -13.63
N LEU A 219 -8.12 -27.41 -13.27
CA LEU A 219 -9.26 -28.22 -13.63
C LEU A 219 -9.74 -28.00 -15.07
N LEU A 220 -9.63 -26.76 -15.59
CA LEU A 220 -10.17 -26.41 -16.90
C LEU A 220 -9.63 -27.28 -18.05
N PRO A 221 -8.31 -27.52 -18.18
CA PRO A 221 -7.79 -28.45 -19.20
C PRO A 221 -8.30 -29.88 -19.04
N LEU A 222 -8.44 -30.37 -17.79
CA LEU A 222 -8.90 -31.71 -17.50
C LEU A 222 -10.38 -31.93 -17.89
N LEU A 223 -11.21 -30.91 -17.64
CA LEU A 223 -12.61 -30.89 -18.08
C LEU A 223 -12.73 -30.85 -19.61
N MET A 224 -11.92 -30.01 -20.27
CA MET A 224 -11.94 -29.88 -21.73
C MET A 224 -11.49 -31.16 -22.44
N ASN A 225 -10.61 -31.95 -21.83
CA ASN A 225 -10.09 -33.19 -22.35
C ASN A 225 -10.92 -34.41 -21.91
N GLY A 226 -12.02 -34.23 -21.16
CA GLY A 226 -12.88 -35.30 -20.67
C GLY A 226 -12.21 -36.18 -19.59
N GLN A 227 -11.12 -35.76 -19.00
CA GLN A 227 -10.40 -36.49 -17.94
C GLN A 227 -11.09 -36.40 -16.58
N VAL A 228 -11.92 -35.40 -16.37
CA VAL A 228 -12.79 -35.24 -15.22
C VAL A 228 -14.17 -34.78 -15.66
N THR A 229 -15.19 -35.11 -14.87
CA THR A 229 -16.58 -34.67 -15.08
C THR A 229 -17.07 -33.96 -13.83
N VAL A 230 -18.03 -33.05 -14.01
CA VAL A 230 -18.73 -32.42 -12.89
C VAL A 230 -19.94 -33.32 -12.55
N SER A 231 -19.95 -33.89 -11.33
CA SER A 231 -21.14 -34.62 -10.85
C SER A 231 -22.24 -33.59 -10.56
N THR A 232 -23.39 -33.80 -11.19
CA THR A 232 -24.61 -33.01 -11.00
C THR A 232 -25.58 -33.68 -10.01
N GLU A 233 -25.05 -34.37 -8.98
CA GLU A 233 -25.94 -34.87 -7.94
C GLU A 233 -26.66 -33.70 -7.25
N ARG A 234 -27.99 -33.72 -7.38
CA ARG A 234 -28.91 -32.81 -6.71
C ARG A 234 -29.25 -33.31 -5.32
#